data_b9efa2525a421ffc3b17d768f4af36ab
#
_entry.id   b9efa2525a421ffc3b17d768f4af36ab
#
_cell.length_a   1.000
_cell.length_b   1.000
_cell.length_c   1.000
_cell.angle_alpha   90.00
_cell.angle_beta   90.00
_cell.angle_gamma   90.00
#
_symmetry.space_group_name_H-M   'P 1'
#
loop_
_entity.id
_entity.type
_entity.pdbx_description
1 polymer ?
#
loop_
_entity_poly.entity_id
_entity_poly.type
_entity_poly.pdbx_seq_one_letter_code
_entity_poly.pdbx_strand_id
1 'polypeptide(L)'
;MRHSSIGISRVFIALSFASMAACATVAPPAEEPTPQRHEPTQKITSSEQLIREMHDKYAGNWYRSLRFAQTNTFYGQSGRETKSRWVENLSVPGRLRIDFEPLSSKSGLLILNNRVTTFDNGKRVDSRRAIQPILTLTADVYAIPAAVTLRRLDSLRIDLNKFRSDRLDKKRVYVVGADEGDLESSQVWIDAEKLLLVRLIQQEKRGDRTIVTDTRVGGYRDLDGYPVAHEFMSMRDGKPYFKEEYEDVRVNAELPAGIFDPSKWASVRPDATTD
;
A
#
# COMPACT_ATOMS: atom_id res chain seq x y z
N MET A 1 -35.67 -15.92 -14.30
CA MET A 1 -34.28 -16.01 -13.81
C MET A 1 -33.88 -14.62 -13.35
N ARG A 2 -33.69 -14.42 -12.06
CA ARG A 2 -33.31 -13.10 -11.49
C ARG A 2 -31.80 -13.07 -11.38
N HIS A 3 -31.14 -12.22 -12.18
CA HIS A 3 -29.74 -11.90 -12.01
C HIS A 3 -29.59 -11.09 -10.72
N SER A 4 -28.95 -11.69 -9.72
CA SER A 4 -28.50 -10.97 -8.54
C SER A 4 -27.32 -10.11 -8.92
N SER A 5 -27.55 -8.83 -9.17
CA SER A 5 -26.48 -7.82 -9.18
C SER A 5 -25.84 -7.80 -7.81
N ILE A 6 -24.63 -8.30 -7.69
CA ILE A 6 -23.81 -8.12 -6.50
C ILE A 6 -23.46 -6.63 -6.48
N GLY A 7 -24.17 -5.89 -5.62
CA GLY A 7 -23.91 -4.49 -5.41
C GLY A 7 -22.45 -4.31 -4.93
N ILE A 8 -21.63 -3.71 -5.76
CA ILE A 8 -20.25 -3.35 -5.41
C ILE A 8 -20.33 -2.23 -4.38
N SER A 9 -20.52 -2.63 -3.11
CA SER A 9 -20.43 -1.72 -1.99
C SER A 9 -19.00 -1.16 -1.94
N ARG A 10 -18.89 0.16 -1.95
CA ARG A 10 -17.67 0.96 -2.01
C ARG A 10 -16.61 0.45 -1.02
N VAL A 11 -15.75 -0.45 -1.48
CA VAL A 11 -14.58 -0.91 -0.72
C VAL A 11 -13.43 0.04 -1.03
N PHE A 12 -13.03 0.82 -0.04
CA PHE A 12 -11.79 1.61 -0.10
C PHE A 12 -10.66 0.69 0.34
N ILE A 13 -9.87 0.27 -0.61
CA ILE A 13 -8.66 -0.50 -0.33
C ILE A 13 -7.47 0.35 -0.76
N ALA A 14 -6.54 0.44 0.14
CA ALA A 14 -5.35 1.22 0.00
C ALA A 14 -4.15 0.31 -0.26
N LEU A 15 -3.68 0.27 -1.48
CA LEU A 15 -2.39 -0.33 -1.86
C LEU A 15 -1.77 0.32 -3.09
N SER A 16 -0.50 0.30 -3.14
CA SER A 16 0.29 1.06 -4.07
C SER A 16 1.62 0.49 -4.52
N PHE A 17 2.12 0.93 -5.66
CA PHE A 17 3.51 0.83 -6.11
C PHE A 17 3.81 1.26 -7.56
N ALA A 18 4.99 1.69 -7.87
CA ALA A 18 5.42 2.27 -9.13
C ALA A 18 6.72 1.78 -9.77
N SER A 19 7.12 2.25 -10.93
CA SER A 19 8.33 1.88 -11.65
C SER A 19 9.07 2.97 -12.39
N MET A 20 10.23 2.65 -12.91
CA MET A 20 10.89 3.31 -14.04
C MET A 20 11.68 2.33 -14.91
N ALA A 21 11.74 2.59 -16.20
CA ALA A 21 12.64 1.96 -17.15
C ALA A 21 13.65 2.98 -17.68
N ALA A 22 14.93 2.60 -17.77
CA ALA A 22 15.97 3.35 -18.45
C ALA A 22 16.79 2.43 -19.36
N CYS A 23 17.12 2.90 -20.57
CA CYS A 23 18.01 2.22 -21.51
C CYS A 23 19.43 2.13 -20.98
N ALA A 24 20.06 0.98 -21.13
CA ALA A 24 21.42 0.71 -20.70
C ALA A 24 22.44 0.83 -21.83
N THR A 25 23.51 1.56 -21.60
CA THR A 25 24.81 1.38 -22.24
C THR A 25 25.67 0.50 -21.34
N VAL A 26 26.28 -0.53 -21.89
CA VAL A 26 27.09 -1.52 -21.16
C VAL A 26 28.43 -0.90 -20.79
N ALA A 27 28.73 -0.86 -19.48
CA ALA A 27 30.04 -0.62 -18.92
C ALA A 27 30.49 -1.84 -18.10
N PRO A 28 31.81 -2.07 -17.88
CA PRO A 28 32.33 -3.27 -17.21
C PRO A 28 31.88 -3.37 -15.75
N PRO A 29 31.89 -4.58 -15.16
CA PRO A 29 31.33 -4.81 -13.83
C PRO A 29 32.10 -4.00 -12.78
N ALA A 30 31.42 -3.06 -12.16
CA ALA A 30 31.89 -2.43 -10.94
C ALA A 30 31.57 -3.37 -9.76
N GLU A 31 32.50 -3.46 -8.82
CA GLU A 31 32.32 -4.19 -7.56
C GLU A 31 31.02 -3.74 -6.88
N GLU A 32 30.20 -4.72 -6.47
CA GLU A 32 28.97 -4.45 -5.75
C GLU A 32 29.28 -3.74 -4.43
N PRO A 33 28.71 -2.57 -4.17
CA PRO A 33 28.89 -1.92 -2.88
C PRO A 33 28.20 -2.79 -1.79
N THR A 34 28.97 -3.22 -0.84
CA THR A 34 28.46 -3.88 0.38
C THR A 34 27.37 -3.02 1.01
N PRO A 35 26.18 -3.54 1.33
CA PRO A 35 25.11 -2.76 1.89
C PRO A 35 25.56 -2.13 3.21
N GLN A 36 25.79 -0.84 3.22
CA GLN A 36 26.06 -0.11 4.45
C GLN A 36 24.78 -0.10 5.29
N ARG A 37 24.84 -0.77 6.43
CA ARG A 37 23.79 -0.75 7.45
C ARG A 37 23.68 0.68 7.99
N HIS A 38 22.68 1.42 7.53
CA HIS A 38 22.40 2.76 8.04
C HIS A 38 21.84 2.62 9.47
N GLU A 39 22.70 2.79 10.47
CA GLU A 39 22.23 2.96 11.84
C GLU A 39 21.76 4.42 12.00
N PRO A 40 20.57 4.67 12.54
CA PRO A 40 20.11 6.03 12.76
C PRO A 40 21.05 6.72 13.77
N THR A 41 21.86 7.62 13.25
CA THR A 41 22.89 8.33 14.04
C THR A 41 22.30 9.38 14.97
N GLN A 42 21.00 9.63 14.87
CA GLN A 42 20.31 10.66 15.64
C GLN A 42 18.92 10.20 16.08
N LYS A 43 18.52 10.56 17.31
CA LYS A 43 17.19 10.28 17.85
C LYS A 43 16.14 11.01 17.01
N ILE A 44 15.21 10.27 16.39
CA ILE A 44 14.10 10.85 15.63
C ILE A 44 13.15 11.57 16.61
N THR A 45 12.86 12.84 16.35
CA THR A 45 12.12 13.74 17.26
C THR A 45 10.96 14.47 16.61
N SER A 46 10.74 14.29 15.30
CA SER A 46 9.65 14.91 14.56
C SER A 46 9.13 14.03 13.43
N SER A 47 7.91 14.31 12.97
CA SER A 47 7.29 13.65 11.84
C SER A 47 8.10 13.83 10.56
N GLU A 48 8.62 15.04 10.33
CA GLU A 48 9.44 15.34 9.16
C GLU A 48 10.73 14.51 9.16
N GLN A 49 11.40 14.45 10.32
CA GLN A 49 12.61 13.65 10.46
C GLN A 49 12.30 12.15 10.26
N LEU A 50 11.19 11.64 10.84
CA LEU A 50 10.79 10.24 10.64
C LEU A 50 10.61 9.90 9.16
N ILE A 51 9.88 10.71 8.42
CA ILE A 51 9.64 10.45 6.99
C ILE A 51 10.93 10.54 6.17
N ARG A 52 11.84 11.45 6.54
CA ARG A 52 13.18 11.51 5.94
C ARG A 52 13.98 10.22 6.20
N GLU A 53 14.05 9.80 7.45
CA GLU A 53 14.77 8.57 7.83
C GLU A 53 14.18 7.31 7.18
N MET A 54 12.84 7.23 7.03
CA MET A 54 12.20 6.16 6.27
C MET A 54 12.68 6.13 4.82
N HIS A 55 12.68 7.28 4.15
CA HIS A 55 13.16 7.42 2.79
C HIS A 55 14.65 7.03 2.69
N ASP A 56 15.51 7.64 3.52
CA ASP A 56 16.95 7.55 3.39
C ASP A 56 17.47 6.15 3.74
N LYS A 57 16.82 5.47 4.69
CA LYS A 57 17.16 4.08 5.05
C LYS A 57 17.09 3.12 3.87
N TYR A 58 16.18 3.34 2.94
CA TYR A 58 15.94 2.47 1.80
C TYR A 58 16.21 3.14 0.45
N ALA A 59 16.72 4.37 0.45
CA ALA A 59 17.00 5.14 -0.77
C ALA A 59 17.94 4.37 -1.72
N GLY A 60 17.48 4.18 -2.97
CA GLY A 60 18.22 3.42 -3.98
C GLY A 60 18.22 1.89 -3.78
N ASN A 61 17.71 1.40 -2.65
CA ASN A 61 17.73 -0.01 -2.28
C ASN A 61 16.32 -0.53 -1.94
N TRP A 62 15.30 -0.03 -2.63
CA TRP A 62 13.91 -0.48 -2.54
C TRP A 62 13.52 -1.20 -3.83
N TYR A 63 12.62 -2.19 -3.76
CA TYR A 63 12.15 -2.90 -4.95
C TYR A 63 11.44 -1.95 -5.93
N ARG A 64 11.52 -2.25 -7.21
CA ARG A 64 10.94 -1.45 -8.30
C ARG A 64 9.57 -1.93 -8.72
N SER A 65 9.28 -3.19 -8.51
CA SER A 65 7.99 -3.81 -8.82
C SER A 65 7.68 -4.94 -7.85
N LEU A 66 6.38 -5.22 -7.69
CA LEU A 66 5.90 -6.44 -7.07
C LEU A 66 4.82 -7.07 -7.97
N ARG A 67 4.75 -8.37 -7.98
CA ARG A 67 3.62 -9.12 -8.47
C ARG A 67 3.22 -10.11 -7.38
N PHE A 68 1.92 -10.18 -7.10
CA PHE A 68 1.41 -11.09 -6.09
C PHE A 68 -0.06 -11.41 -6.33
N ALA A 69 -0.52 -12.48 -5.72
CA ALA A 69 -1.93 -12.72 -5.50
C ALA A 69 -2.27 -12.39 -4.04
N GLN A 70 -3.53 -12.09 -3.78
CA GLN A 70 -3.97 -11.93 -2.41
C GLN A 70 -5.34 -12.60 -2.19
N THR A 71 -5.47 -13.25 -1.04
CA THR A 71 -6.75 -13.70 -0.52
C THR A 71 -7.32 -12.62 0.38
N ASN A 72 -8.54 -12.22 0.07
CA ASN A 72 -9.29 -11.19 0.80
C ASN A 72 -10.41 -11.84 1.60
N THR A 73 -10.54 -11.48 2.86
CA THR A 73 -11.68 -11.85 3.71
C THR A 73 -12.45 -10.60 4.11
N PHE A 74 -13.70 -10.52 3.70
CA PHE A 74 -14.65 -9.46 4.08
C PHE A 74 -15.51 -9.95 5.22
N TYR A 75 -15.61 -9.16 6.29
CA TYR A 75 -16.44 -9.47 7.46
C TYR A 75 -17.74 -8.67 7.39
N GLY A 76 -18.85 -9.35 7.17
CA GLY A 76 -20.18 -8.75 7.14
C GLY A 76 -20.69 -8.42 8.55
N GLN A 77 -21.73 -7.57 8.64
CA GLN A 77 -22.33 -7.15 9.91
C GLN A 77 -22.87 -8.32 10.75
N SER A 78 -23.30 -9.40 10.12
CA SER A 78 -23.77 -10.63 10.77
C SER A 78 -22.67 -11.59 11.20
N GLY A 79 -21.39 -11.21 11.05
CA GLY A 79 -20.25 -12.10 11.26
C GLY A 79 -20.00 -13.06 10.08
N ARG A 80 -20.77 -12.97 8.99
CA ARG A 80 -20.55 -13.78 7.78
C ARG A 80 -19.28 -13.33 7.08
N GLU A 81 -18.40 -14.27 6.82
CA GLU A 81 -17.21 -14.07 6.00
C GLU A 81 -17.50 -14.32 4.52
N THR A 82 -16.93 -13.49 3.67
CA THR A 82 -16.91 -13.68 2.22
C THR A 82 -15.47 -13.54 1.74
N LYS A 83 -15.00 -14.51 0.96
CA LYS A 83 -13.65 -14.50 0.42
C LYS A 83 -13.64 -14.15 -1.05
N SER A 84 -12.59 -13.48 -1.48
CA SER A 84 -12.26 -13.24 -2.88
C SER A 84 -10.76 -13.33 -3.08
N ARG A 85 -10.31 -13.60 -4.28
CA ARG A 85 -8.89 -13.58 -4.65
C ARG A 85 -8.66 -12.51 -5.70
N TRP A 86 -7.54 -11.78 -5.56
CA TRP A 86 -7.13 -10.75 -6.51
C TRP A 86 -5.71 -11.03 -7.00
N VAL A 87 -5.40 -10.54 -8.20
CA VAL A 87 -4.04 -10.55 -8.75
C VAL A 87 -3.59 -9.10 -8.86
N GLU A 88 -2.40 -8.82 -8.34
CA GLU A 88 -1.89 -7.46 -8.26
C GLU A 88 -0.55 -7.32 -8.97
N ASN A 89 -0.46 -6.29 -9.75
CA ASN A 89 0.75 -5.87 -10.44
C ASN A 89 1.06 -4.44 -10.06
N LEU A 90 2.22 -4.32 -9.64
CA LEU A 90 2.70 -3.23 -8.92
C LEU A 90 4.01 -2.71 -9.48
N SER A 91 4.16 -1.39 -9.58
CA SER A 91 5.34 -0.73 -10.10
C SER A 91 5.62 0.62 -9.41
N VAL A 92 6.79 0.86 -8.61
CA VAL A 92 7.15 2.01 -7.71
C VAL A 92 7.66 3.24 -8.45
N PRO A 93 7.12 4.50 -8.21
CA PRO A 93 6.04 5.02 -7.39
C PRO A 93 4.67 5.15 -8.10
N GLY A 94 3.56 4.91 -7.35
CA GLY A 94 2.20 5.35 -7.71
C GLY A 94 1.45 4.57 -8.78
N ARG A 95 1.82 3.35 -9.17
CA ARG A 95 1.07 2.55 -10.16
C ARG A 95 0.73 1.18 -9.60
N LEU A 96 -0.55 0.86 -9.51
CA LEU A 96 -1.04 -0.44 -9.11
C LEU A 96 -2.22 -0.84 -9.98
N ARG A 97 -2.19 -2.06 -10.48
CA ARG A 97 -3.32 -2.73 -11.09
C ARG A 97 -3.76 -3.87 -10.19
N ILE A 98 -5.04 -3.91 -9.87
CA ILE A 98 -5.71 -4.94 -9.09
C ILE A 98 -6.75 -5.58 -9.98
N ASP A 99 -6.62 -6.85 -10.30
CA ASP A 99 -7.58 -7.62 -11.07
C ASP A 99 -8.36 -8.56 -10.15
N PHE A 100 -9.68 -8.46 -10.14
CA PHE A 100 -10.54 -9.31 -9.32
C PHE A 100 -10.79 -10.66 -10.00
N GLU A 101 -10.67 -11.75 -9.27
CA GLU A 101 -11.05 -13.06 -9.81
C GLU A 101 -12.59 -13.27 -9.81
N PRO A 102 -13.11 -13.95 -10.82
CA PRO A 102 -12.41 -14.59 -11.94
C PRO A 102 -11.88 -13.55 -12.93
N LEU A 103 -10.62 -13.70 -13.38
CA LEU A 103 -9.96 -12.74 -14.30
C LEU A 103 -10.70 -12.54 -15.62
N SER A 104 -11.56 -13.50 -16.01
CA SER A 104 -12.44 -13.40 -17.17
C SER A 104 -13.47 -12.28 -17.04
N SER A 105 -13.79 -11.83 -15.81
CA SER A 105 -14.67 -10.69 -15.57
C SER A 105 -14.08 -9.37 -16.03
N LYS A 106 -12.74 -9.28 -16.16
CA LYS A 106 -12.01 -8.05 -16.47
C LYS A 106 -12.42 -6.87 -15.58
N SER A 107 -12.71 -7.17 -14.32
CA SER A 107 -13.11 -6.19 -13.31
C SER A 107 -11.97 -5.94 -12.33
N GLY A 108 -11.83 -4.70 -11.84
CA GLY A 108 -10.76 -4.37 -10.92
C GLY A 108 -10.48 -2.87 -10.80
N LEU A 109 -9.30 -2.54 -10.30
CA LEU A 109 -8.85 -1.18 -10.03
C LEU A 109 -7.52 -0.89 -10.71
N LEU A 110 -7.39 0.32 -11.25
CA LEU A 110 -6.12 0.86 -11.70
C LEU A 110 -5.82 2.15 -10.93
N ILE A 111 -4.71 2.14 -10.21
CA ILE A 111 -4.23 3.30 -9.46
C ILE A 111 -3.03 3.87 -10.19
N LEU A 112 -3.12 5.13 -10.57
CA LEU A 112 -2.06 5.87 -11.25
C LEU A 112 -1.97 7.27 -10.67
N ASN A 113 -0.82 7.63 -10.11
CA ASN A 113 -0.55 9.00 -9.66
C ASN A 113 -1.69 9.59 -8.80
N ASN A 114 -2.11 8.87 -7.76
CA ASN A 114 -3.23 9.24 -6.87
C ASN A 114 -4.59 9.34 -7.58
N ARG A 115 -4.77 8.64 -8.68
CA ARG A 115 -6.05 8.47 -9.34
C ARG A 115 -6.44 7.00 -9.32
N VAL A 116 -7.60 6.70 -8.76
CA VAL A 116 -8.21 5.36 -8.77
C VAL A 116 -9.23 5.33 -9.90
N THR A 117 -9.07 4.38 -10.80
CA THR A 117 -10.02 4.09 -11.87
C THR A 117 -10.58 2.69 -11.66
N THR A 118 -11.90 2.58 -11.64
CA THR A 118 -12.60 1.29 -11.49
C THR A 118 -13.03 0.78 -12.85
N PHE A 119 -12.79 -0.50 -13.07
CA PHE A 119 -13.24 -1.23 -14.26
C PHE A 119 -14.22 -2.33 -13.86
N ASP A 120 -15.25 -2.49 -14.68
CA ASP A 120 -16.20 -3.59 -14.61
C ASP A 120 -16.49 -4.12 -16.01
N ASN A 121 -16.40 -5.45 -16.18
CA ASN A 121 -16.54 -6.12 -17.47
C ASN A 121 -15.67 -5.50 -18.59
N GLY A 122 -14.44 -5.12 -18.24
CA GLY A 122 -13.47 -4.51 -19.15
C GLY A 122 -13.72 -3.04 -19.47
N LYS A 123 -14.75 -2.39 -18.91
CA LYS A 123 -15.12 -0.99 -19.14
C LYS A 123 -14.83 -0.14 -17.92
N ARG A 124 -14.34 1.07 -18.14
CA ARG A 124 -14.19 2.05 -17.07
C ARG A 124 -15.57 2.51 -16.57
N VAL A 125 -15.84 2.36 -15.28
CA VAL A 125 -17.11 2.74 -14.64
C VAL A 125 -16.97 3.92 -13.67
N ASP A 126 -15.76 4.16 -13.11
CA ASP A 126 -15.48 5.31 -12.24
C ASP A 126 -14.02 5.75 -12.39
N SER A 127 -13.75 7.02 -12.10
CA SER A 127 -12.37 7.52 -11.99
C SER A 127 -12.32 8.75 -11.10
N ARG A 128 -11.59 8.70 -9.99
CA ARG A 128 -11.50 9.79 -9.01
C ARG A 128 -10.09 9.95 -8.45
N ARG A 129 -9.78 11.15 -7.99
CA ARG A 129 -8.53 11.36 -7.22
C ARG A 129 -8.69 10.78 -5.82
N ALA A 130 -7.72 9.99 -5.41
CA ALA A 130 -7.65 9.44 -4.06
C ALA A 130 -6.20 9.04 -3.76
N ILE A 131 -5.63 9.64 -2.72
CA ILE A 131 -4.36 9.17 -2.16
C ILE A 131 -4.62 7.83 -1.48
N GLN A 132 -3.74 6.89 -1.72
CA GLN A 132 -3.79 5.56 -1.08
C GLN A 132 -2.77 5.53 0.07
N PRO A 133 -3.18 5.59 1.34
CA PRO A 133 -2.23 5.74 2.45
C PRO A 133 -1.36 4.51 2.69
N ILE A 134 -1.92 3.30 2.60
CA ILE A 134 -1.10 2.07 2.65
C ILE A 134 -0.03 2.11 1.55
N LEU A 135 -0.43 2.50 0.31
CA LEU A 135 0.45 2.73 -0.84
C LEU A 135 1.59 3.67 -0.52
N THR A 136 1.23 4.82 0.02
CA THR A 136 2.18 5.86 0.33
C THR A 136 3.21 5.38 1.37
N LEU A 137 2.76 4.61 2.37
CA LEU A 137 3.55 4.31 3.57
C LEU A 137 4.24 2.94 3.55
N THR A 138 3.80 2.01 2.69
CA THR A 138 4.48 0.71 2.55
C THR A 138 5.44 0.68 1.37
N ALA A 139 5.38 1.70 0.49
CA ALA A 139 6.19 1.70 -0.72
C ALA A 139 6.71 3.05 -1.19
N ASP A 140 5.79 3.97 -1.52
CA ASP A 140 6.19 5.24 -2.14
C ASP A 140 7.17 6.03 -1.26
N VAL A 141 6.98 5.99 0.07
CA VAL A 141 7.82 6.70 1.05
C VAL A 141 9.30 6.40 0.90
N TYR A 142 9.65 5.20 0.45
CA TYR A 142 11.02 4.76 0.27
C TYR A 142 11.63 5.16 -1.10
N ALA A 143 10.80 5.67 -2.02
CA ALA A 143 11.18 5.92 -3.40
C ALA A 143 10.91 7.35 -3.90
N ILE A 144 10.09 8.13 -3.17
CA ILE A 144 9.78 9.51 -3.53
C ILE A 144 10.36 10.48 -2.48
N PRO A 145 10.66 11.73 -2.85
CA PRO A 145 11.17 12.71 -1.90
C PRO A 145 10.27 12.85 -0.66
N ALA A 146 10.85 12.87 0.54
CA ALA A 146 10.14 12.95 1.82
C ALA A 146 9.08 14.08 1.86
N ALA A 147 9.39 15.24 1.27
CA ALA A 147 8.45 16.35 1.18
C ALA A 147 7.16 16.02 0.39
N VAL A 148 7.21 15.06 -0.55
CA VAL A 148 6.00 14.60 -1.27
C VAL A 148 5.16 13.72 -0.36
N THR A 149 5.80 12.81 0.39
CA THR A 149 5.13 11.97 1.38
C THR A 149 4.44 12.82 2.45
N LEU A 150 5.14 13.81 3.02
CA LEU A 150 4.58 14.73 4.02
C LEU A 150 3.32 15.43 3.51
N ARG A 151 3.34 15.98 2.29
CA ARG A 151 2.13 16.59 1.69
C ARG A 151 0.99 15.59 1.48
N ARG A 152 1.29 14.32 1.18
CA ARG A 152 0.26 13.28 1.08
C ARG A 152 -0.36 12.98 2.44
N LEU A 153 0.45 12.88 3.50
CA LEU A 153 -0.04 12.64 4.86
C LEU A 153 -0.92 13.79 5.37
N ASP A 154 -0.50 15.03 5.14
CA ASP A 154 -1.30 16.22 5.43
C ASP A 154 -2.65 16.19 4.70
N SER A 155 -2.65 15.86 3.40
CA SER A 155 -3.88 15.70 2.59
C SER A 155 -4.78 14.56 3.10
N LEU A 156 -4.24 13.59 3.82
CA LEU A 156 -4.97 12.52 4.51
C LEU A 156 -5.42 12.93 5.92
N ARG A 157 -5.23 14.19 6.31
CA ARG A 157 -5.56 14.75 7.62
C ARG A 157 -4.82 14.09 8.79
N ILE A 158 -3.57 13.68 8.56
CA ILE A 158 -2.67 13.24 9.61
C ILE A 158 -1.93 14.49 10.11
N ASP A 159 -2.12 14.83 11.38
CA ASP A 159 -1.52 16.02 11.99
C ASP A 159 0.00 15.82 12.17
N LEU A 160 0.78 16.41 11.28
CA LEU A 160 2.24 16.28 11.30
C LEU A 160 2.92 16.95 12.50
N ASN A 161 2.20 17.80 13.26
CA ASN A 161 2.73 18.43 14.48
C ASN A 161 2.67 17.47 15.69
N LYS A 162 1.90 16.40 15.59
CA LYS A 162 1.77 15.38 16.64
C LYS A 162 2.72 14.23 16.35
N PHE A 163 3.80 14.18 17.12
CA PHE A 163 4.81 13.14 17.04
C PHE A 163 5.15 12.61 18.43
N ARG A 164 5.20 11.30 18.60
CA ARG A 164 5.61 10.65 19.83
C ARG A 164 6.22 9.27 19.60
N SER A 165 6.96 8.79 20.61
CA SER A 165 7.33 7.37 20.72
C SER A 165 6.28 6.64 21.55
N ASP A 166 6.01 5.38 21.16
CA ASP A 166 5.06 4.50 21.86
C ASP A 166 5.53 3.04 21.76
N ARG A 167 4.69 2.13 22.23
CA ARG A 167 4.87 0.69 22.09
C ARG A 167 3.65 0.03 21.44
N LEU A 168 3.92 -0.85 20.50
CA LEU A 168 2.93 -1.73 19.89
C LEU A 168 3.41 -3.17 20.07
N ASP A 169 2.63 -3.98 20.77
CA ASP A 169 2.97 -5.38 21.06
C ASP A 169 4.41 -5.54 21.63
N LYS A 170 4.74 -4.68 22.61
CA LYS A 170 6.05 -4.55 23.28
C LYS A 170 7.19 -3.97 22.41
N LYS A 171 7.03 -3.81 21.10
CA LYS A 171 8.00 -3.18 20.21
C LYS A 171 7.88 -1.67 20.24
N ARG A 172 9.01 -0.96 20.17
CA ARG A 172 9.04 0.48 20.08
C ARG A 172 8.55 0.93 18.70
N VAL A 173 7.70 1.95 18.68
CA VAL A 173 7.17 2.59 17.47
C VAL A 173 7.23 4.11 17.57
N TYR A 174 7.20 4.76 16.42
CA TYR A 174 6.91 6.19 16.30
C TYR A 174 5.46 6.34 15.83
N VAL A 175 4.77 7.33 16.41
CA VAL A 175 3.39 7.66 16.07
C VAL A 175 3.33 9.09 15.59
N VAL A 176 2.67 9.31 14.45
CA VAL A 176 2.40 10.61 13.86
C VAL A 176 0.90 10.77 13.71
N GLY A 177 0.34 11.90 14.13
CA GLY A 177 -1.05 12.26 13.87
C GLY A 177 -1.95 12.31 15.09
N ALA A 178 -1.52 11.77 16.25
CA ALA A 178 -2.38 11.70 17.43
C ALA A 178 -1.59 11.76 18.74
N ASP A 179 -2.25 12.23 19.80
CA ASP A 179 -1.76 12.21 21.16
C ASP A 179 -1.85 10.81 21.77
N GLU A 180 -1.24 10.58 22.93
CA GLU A 180 -1.30 9.31 23.63
C GLU A 180 -2.75 8.98 24.03
N GLY A 181 -3.15 7.74 23.79
CA GLY A 181 -4.51 7.26 24.07
C GLY A 181 -5.57 7.59 23.01
N ASP A 182 -5.29 8.51 22.08
CA ASP A 182 -6.20 8.80 20.96
C ASP A 182 -6.07 7.70 19.90
N LEU A 183 -7.13 6.91 19.73
CA LEU A 183 -7.25 5.86 18.71
C LEU A 183 -8.35 6.17 17.67
N GLU A 184 -8.81 7.40 17.59
CA GLU A 184 -9.84 7.83 16.65
C GLU A 184 -9.29 8.73 15.55
N SER A 185 -8.37 9.64 15.89
CA SER A 185 -7.73 10.54 14.92
C SER A 185 -6.89 9.79 13.89
N SER A 186 -6.82 10.32 12.66
CA SER A 186 -5.98 9.77 11.60
C SER A 186 -4.52 9.80 12.00
N GLN A 187 -3.84 8.66 12.02
CA GLN A 187 -2.48 8.51 12.51
C GLN A 187 -1.76 7.31 11.90
N VAL A 188 -0.44 7.37 11.88
CA VAL A 188 0.43 6.29 11.40
C VAL A 188 1.39 5.83 12.49
N TRP A 189 1.65 4.55 12.54
CA TRP A 189 2.54 3.90 13.50
C TRP A 189 3.65 3.20 12.74
N ILE A 190 4.88 3.57 13.00
CA ILE A 190 6.07 3.10 12.28
C ILE A 190 6.97 2.35 13.25
N ASP A 191 7.39 1.13 12.90
CA ASP A 191 8.39 0.38 13.66
C ASP A 191 9.67 1.20 13.82
N ALA A 192 10.16 1.38 15.05
CA ALA A 192 11.25 2.30 15.33
C ALA A 192 12.62 1.76 14.91
N GLU A 193 12.76 0.47 14.67
CA GLU A 193 14.00 -0.17 14.23
C GLU A 193 14.05 -0.30 12.71
N LYS A 194 12.98 -0.86 12.14
CA LYS A 194 12.91 -1.15 10.70
C LYS A 194 12.41 0.02 9.87
N LEU A 195 11.76 1.02 10.48
CA LEU A 195 11.10 2.15 9.83
C LEU A 195 10.05 1.71 8.80
N LEU A 196 9.28 0.68 9.16
CA LEU A 196 8.19 0.10 8.36
C LEU A 196 6.85 0.41 9.02
N LEU A 197 5.80 0.56 8.19
CA LEU A 197 4.44 0.77 8.67
C LEU A 197 3.94 -0.48 9.42
N VAL A 198 3.42 -0.31 10.65
CA VAL A 198 2.84 -1.40 11.43
C VAL A 198 1.37 -1.18 11.79
N ARG A 199 0.90 0.08 11.74
CA ARG A 199 -0.51 0.40 11.94
C ARG A 199 -0.85 1.72 11.27
N LEU A 200 -2.06 1.79 10.73
CA LEU A 200 -2.67 2.98 10.18
C LEU A 200 -4.08 3.12 10.72
N ILE A 201 -4.38 4.23 11.38
CA ILE A 201 -5.75 4.61 11.75
C ILE A 201 -6.20 5.71 10.81
N GLN A 202 -7.39 5.57 10.27
CA GLN A 202 -8.02 6.55 9.39
C GLN A 202 -9.40 6.92 9.91
N GLN A 203 -9.64 8.21 10.06
CA GLN A 203 -10.94 8.76 10.37
C GLN A 203 -11.58 9.35 9.10
N GLU A 204 -12.81 8.94 8.79
CA GLU A 204 -13.57 9.44 7.66
C GLU A 204 -14.96 9.92 8.12
N LYS A 205 -15.35 11.13 7.69
CA LYS A 205 -16.73 11.59 7.88
C LYS A 205 -17.59 11.16 6.71
N ARG A 206 -18.72 10.51 7.00
CA ARG A 206 -19.76 10.10 6.03
C ARG A 206 -21.12 10.63 6.48
N GLY A 207 -21.49 11.82 6.00
CA GLY A 207 -22.63 12.57 6.54
C GLY A 207 -22.35 12.93 8.01
N ASP A 208 -23.28 12.61 8.89
CA ASP A 208 -23.16 12.88 10.34
C ASP A 208 -22.39 11.80 11.11
N ARG A 209 -21.94 10.74 10.44
CA ARG A 209 -21.19 9.64 11.08
C ARG A 209 -19.70 9.79 10.86
N THR A 210 -18.94 9.61 11.92
CA THR A 210 -17.50 9.39 11.86
C THR A 210 -17.24 7.88 11.83
N ILE A 211 -16.43 7.44 10.87
CA ILE A 211 -16.02 6.03 10.75
C ILE A 211 -14.52 5.99 11.02
N VAL A 212 -14.11 5.12 11.93
CA VAL A 212 -12.70 4.85 12.23
C VAL A 212 -12.32 3.50 11.65
N THR A 213 -11.30 3.47 10.80
CA THR A 213 -10.71 2.24 10.29
C THR A 213 -9.29 2.12 10.83
N ASP A 214 -9.03 1.05 11.56
CA ASP A 214 -7.73 0.71 12.16
C ASP A 214 -7.15 -0.48 11.40
N THR A 215 -6.11 -0.26 10.63
CA THR A 215 -5.43 -1.29 9.84
C THR A 215 -4.10 -1.65 10.48
N ARG A 216 -3.94 -2.90 10.88
CA ARG A 216 -2.66 -3.49 11.29
C ARG A 216 -1.96 -4.05 10.07
N VAL A 217 -0.66 -3.80 9.98
CA VAL A 217 0.22 -4.26 8.90
C VAL A 217 1.28 -5.15 9.51
N GLY A 218 1.39 -6.36 9.00
CA GLY A 218 2.25 -7.39 9.58
C GLY A 218 2.73 -8.44 8.58
N GLY A 219 3.19 -9.57 9.12
CA GLY A 219 3.69 -10.66 8.29
C GLY A 219 4.89 -10.27 7.43
N TYR A 220 5.70 -9.30 7.86
CA TYR A 220 6.87 -8.86 7.09
C TYR A 220 7.85 -10.01 6.87
N ARG A 221 8.13 -10.30 5.61
CA ARG A 221 9.13 -11.28 5.16
C ARG A 221 10.21 -10.58 4.37
N ASP A 222 11.43 -11.04 4.52
CA ASP A 222 12.52 -10.64 3.64
C ASP A 222 12.40 -11.44 2.34
N LEU A 223 12.30 -10.73 1.22
CA LEU A 223 12.30 -11.31 -0.11
C LEU A 223 13.44 -10.64 -0.89
N ASP A 224 14.52 -11.38 -1.09
CA ASP A 224 15.73 -10.91 -1.79
C ASP A 224 16.28 -9.58 -1.22
N GLY A 225 16.28 -9.45 0.12
CA GLY A 225 16.73 -8.26 0.85
C GLY A 225 15.68 -7.15 1.00
N TYR A 226 14.44 -7.36 0.52
CA TYR A 226 13.36 -6.38 0.63
C TYR A 226 12.31 -6.82 1.67
N PRO A 227 12.00 -6.00 2.69
CA PRO A 227 10.96 -6.31 3.66
C PRO A 227 9.58 -6.08 3.04
N VAL A 228 8.83 -7.12 2.75
CA VAL A 228 7.48 -7.06 2.18
C VAL A 228 6.46 -7.50 3.22
N ALA A 229 5.43 -6.66 3.48
CA ALA A 229 4.29 -7.03 4.32
C ALA A 229 3.41 -8.05 3.60
N HIS A 230 2.92 -9.06 4.33
CA HIS A 230 2.06 -10.10 3.77
C HIS A 230 0.67 -10.13 4.39
N GLU A 231 0.44 -9.40 5.47
CA GLU A 231 -0.82 -9.45 6.20
C GLU A 231 -1.31 -8.04 6.53
N PHE A 232 -2.57 -7.78 6.21
CA PHE A 232 -3.27 -6.54 6.57
C PHE A 232 -4.59 -6.91 7.21
N MET A 233 -4.85 -6.39 8.42
CA MET A 233 -6.09 -6.60 9.15
C MET A 233 -6.71 -5.26 9.49
N SER A 234 -7.85 -4.98 8.90
CA SER A 234 -8.61 -3.76 9.13
C SER A 234 -9.80 -4.02 10.04
N MET A 235 -9.86 -3.24 11.12
CA MET A 235 -11.00 -3.13 12.00
C MET A 235 -11.78 -1.86 11.63
N ARG A 236 -13.10 -1.90 11.67
CA ARG A 236 -13.93 -0.71 11.51
C ARG A 236 -14.82 -0.54 12.73
N ASP A 237 -14.70 0.61 13.36
CA ASP A 237 -15.41 0.88 14.63
C ASP A 237 -15.22 -0.26 15.64
N GLY A 238 -13.98 -0.76 15.76
CA GLY A 238 -13.59 -1.85 16.67
C GLY A 238 -14.00 -3.27 16.25
N LYS A 239 -14.60 -3.47 15.07
CA LYS A 239 -15.01 -4.79 14.58
C LYS A 239 -14.20 -5.21 13.36
N PRO A 240 -13.88 -6.52 13.18
CA PRO A 240 -13.29 -7.02 11.96
C PRO A 240 -14.06 -6.55 10.73
N TYR A 241 -13.34 -6.01 9.75
CA TYR A 241 -13.94 -5.47 8.54
C TYR A 241 -13.36 -6.10 7.28
N PHE A 242 -12.02 -6.17 7.21
CA PHE A 242 -11.33 -6.63 6.02
C PHE A 242 -9.96 -7.19 6.38
N LYS A 243 -9.59 -8.33 5.79
CA LYS A 243 -8.26 -8.94 5.91
C LYS A 243 -7.70 -9.21 4.53
N GLU A 244 -6.41 -8.95 4.34
CA GLU A 244 -5.64 -9.27 3.14
C GLU A 244 -4.47 -10.18 3.53
N GLU A 245 -4.25 -11.22 2.76
CA GLU A 245 -3.14 -12.16 2.90
C GLU A 245 -2.46 -12.33 1.54
N TYR A 246 -1.17 -11.97 1.44
CA TYR A 246 -0.42 -11.99 0.19
C TYR A 246 0.19 -13.35 -0.06
N GLU A 247 0.05 -13.81 -1.29
CA GLU A 247 0.51 -15.10 -1.81
C GLU A 247 1.35 -14.88 -3.06
N ASP A 248 2.26 -15.81 -3.36
CA ASP A 248 3.07 -15.82 -4.60
C ASP A 248 3.80 -14.49 -4.86
N VAL A 249 4.28 -13.83 -3.82
CA VAL A 249 4.91 -12.51 -3.91
C VAL A 249 6.26 -12.61 -4.62
N ARG A 250 6.42 -11.82 -5.67
CA ARG A 250 7.67 -11.70 -6.43
C ARG A 250 8.12 -10.25 -6.47
N VAL A 251 9.30 -9.99 -5.93
CA VAL A 251 9.95 -8.68 -5.98
C VAL A 251 10.68 -8.49 -7.30
N ASN A 252 10.74 -7.24 -7.77
CA ASN A 252 11.38 -6.86 -9.02
C ASN A 252 10.92 -7.68 -10.24
N ALA A 253 9.67 -8.19 -10.17
CA ALA A 253 9.07 -8.95 -11.27
C ALA A 253 9.00 -8.10 -12.54
N GLU A 254 9.28 -8.72 -13.67
CA GLU A 254 8.98 -8.14 -14.98
C GLU A 254 7.47 -8.09 -15.17
N LEU A 255 6.96 -6.93 -15.51
CA LEU A 255 5.52 -6.69 -15.63
C LEU A 255 5.12 -6.59 -17.10
N PRO A 256 3.95 -7.11 -17.50
CA PRO A 256 3.51 -7.09 -18.89
C PRO A 256 3.48 -5.66 -19.46
N ALA A 257 3.95 -5.50 -20.68
CA ALA A 257 3.97 -4.21 -21.37
C ALA A 257 2.55 -3.61 -21.47
N GLY A 258 2.39 -2.38 -21.04
CA GLY A 258 1.10 -1.67 -21.02
C GLY A 258 0.14 -2.10 -19.91
N ILE A 259 0.60 -2.87 -18.90
CA ILE A 259 -0.24 -3.33 -17.77
C ILE A 259 -0.91 -2.16 -17.03
N PHE A 260 -0.31 -0.97 -17.03
CA PHE A 260 -0.84 0.25 -16.41
C PHE A 260 -1.50 1.21 -17.41
N ASP A 261 -1.67 0.83 -18.67
CA ASP A 261 -2.38 1.64 -19.64
C ASP A 261 -3.91 1.39 -19.51
N PRO A 262 -4.70 2.38 -19.10
CA PRO A 262 -6.14 2.19 -18.93
C PRO A 262 -6.86 1.83 -20.24
N SER A 263 -6.32 2.20 -21.40
CA SER A 263 -6.89 1.83 -22.69
C SER A 263 -6.69 0.35 -23.04
N LYS A 264 -5.69 -0.28 -22.41
CA LYS A 264 -5.33 -1.68 -22.59
C LYS A 264 -5.87 -2.60 -21.47
N TRP A 265 -6.68 -2.06 -20.57
CA TRP A 265 -7.19 -2.80 -19.40
C TRP A 265 -7.75 -4.17 -19.77
N ALA A 266 -8.60 -4.24 -20.78
CA ALA A 266 -9.29 -5.47 -21.16
C ALA A 266 -8.44 -6.43 -22.01
N SER A 267 -7.30 -5.99 -22.54
CA SER A 267 -6.47 -6.75 -23.49
C SER A 267 -5.17 -7.29 -22.91
N VAL A 268 -4.59 -6.59 -21.91
CA VAL A 268 -3.37 -7.04 -21.24
C VAL A 268 -3.72 -7.98 -20.09
N ARG A 269 -3.16 -9.18 -20.11
CA ARG A 269 -3.38 -10.18 -19.06
C ARG A 269 -2.54 -9.87 -17.84
N PRO A 270 -3.14 -9.81 -16.64
CA PRO A 270 -2.40 -9.49 -15.40
C PRO A 270 -1.50 -10.64 -14.94
N ASP A 271 -1.78 -11.86 -15.38
CA ASP A 271 -1.08 -13.09 -15.00
C ASP A 271 -0.03 -13.55 -16.04
N ALA A 272 0.13 -12.82 -17.14
CA ALA A 272 1.14 -13.15 -18.13
C ALA A 272 2.55 -12.99 -17.54
N THR A 273 3.35 -14.06 -17.61
CA THR A 273 4.80 -13.96 -17.49
C THR A 273 5.33 -13.46 -18.83
N THR A 274 6.23 -12.50 -18.84
CA THR A 274 7.07 -12.22 -20.01
C THR A 274 8.10 -13.35 -20.06
N ASP A 275 7.95 -14.25 -21.04
CA ASP A 275 8.96 -15.27 -21.38
C ASP A 275 10.22 -14.59 -21.95
#